data_1873545af75dde6882b1c87b9e788b14
#
_entry.id   1873545af75dde6882b1c87b9e788b14
#
_cell.length_a   1.000
_cell.length_b   1.000
_cell.length_c   1.000
_cell.angle_alpha   90.00
_cell.angle_beta   90.00
_cell.angle_gamma   90.00
#
_symmetry.space_group_name_H-M   'P 1'
#
loop_
_entity.id
_entity.type
_entity.pdbx_description
1 polymer ?
#
loop_
_entity_poly.entity_id
_entity_poly.type
_entity_poly.pdbx_seq_one_letter_code
_entity_poly.pdbx_strand_id
1 'polypeptide(L)'
;MTRAIYLKAGGGYDNVFLGNLDISDPMNDEVQIRLHASSLNYHDYAVVSGVWGPSEQRIPMADGAGEVIKVGGAVKELKVGDHVCTTFFPGWLDGSPNVQGFETVPGDGIDGYARELVNLQTGSLTLAPDQWTHEQSATLTTAGLT
;
A
#
# COMPACT_ATOMS: atom_id res chain seq x y z
N MET A 1 -2.75 13.52 -13.52
CA MET A 1 -3.65 12.34 -13.63
C MET A 1 -2.76 11.13 -13.49
N THR A 2 -3.00 10.31 -12.51
CA THR A 2 -2.24 9.08 -12.22
C THR A 2 -3.14 7.87 -12.45
N ARG A 3 -2.59 6.66 -12.44
CA ARG A 3 -3.33 5.43 -12.76
C ARG A 3 -3.38 4.50 -11.55
N ALA A 4 -4.44 3.69 -11.51
CA ALA A 4 -4.58 2.60 -10.56
C ALA A 4 -5.26 1.41 -11.23
N ILE A 5 -4.97 0.22 -10.72
CA ILE A 5 -5.75 -0.99 -11.02
C ILE A 5 -6.87 -1.06 -10.00
N TYR A 6 -8.08 -1.29 -10.46
CA TYR A 6 -9.27 -1.44 -9.64
C TYR A 6 -9.82 -2.85 -9.73
N LEU A 7 -10.38 -3.31 -8.63
CA LEU A 7 -11.15 -4.54 -8.51
C LEU A 7 -12.58 -4.18 -8.11
N LYS A 8 -13.58 -4.65 -8.85
CA LYS A 8 -14.99 -4.47 -8.48
C LYS A 8 -15.34 -5.28 -7.22
N ALA A 9 -16.41 -4.87 -6.53
CA ALA A 9 -16.97 -5.60 -5.40
C ALA A 9 -17.16 -7.10 -5.73
N GLY A 10 -16.87 -7.95 -4.76
CA GLY A 10 -16.94 -9.40 -4.88
C GLY A 10 -15.72 -10.07 -5.52
N GLY A 11 -14.78 -9.32 -6.09
CA GLY A 11 -13.60 -9.88 -6.75
C GLY A 11 -13.90 -10.53 -8.10
N GLY A 12 -12.99 -11.37 -8.55
CA GLY A 12 -13.02 -12.06 -9.84
C GLY A 12 -12.09 -11.42 -10.88
N TYR A 13 -11.32 -12.24 -11.61
CA TYR A 13 -10.32 -11.75 -12.57
C TYR A 13 -10.90 -10.88 -13.67
N ASP A 14 -12.12 -11.14 -14.12
CA ASP A 14 -12.83 -10.33 -15.13
C ASP A 14 -13.27 -8.96 -14.59
N ASN A 15 -13.17 -8.76 -13.29
CA ASN A 15 -13.53 -7.53 -12.59
C ASN A 15 -12.33 -6.62 -12.30
N VAL A 16 -11.14 -6.98 -12.77
CA VAL A 16 -9.91 -6.17 -12.68
C VAL A 16 -9.85 -5.23 -13.88
N PHE A 17 -9.63 -3.94 -13.65
CA PHE A 17 -9.50 -2.96 -14.73
C PHE A 17 -8.56 -1.81 -14.36
N LEU A 18 -7.95 -1.21 -15.37
CA LEU A 18 -7.12 -0.02 -15.23
C LEU A 18 -8.02 1.23 -15.27
N GLY A 19 -7.80 2.14 -14.34
CA GLY A 19 -8.52 3.42 -14.30
C GLY A 19 -7.62 4.59 -13.93
N ASN A 20 -8.19 5.80 -14.05
CA ASN A 20 -7.54 7.02 -13.59
C ASN A 20 -7.81 7.21 -12.10
N LEU A 21 -6.80 7.72 -11.40
CA LEU A 21 -6.87 8.08 -9.99
C LEU A 21 -6.52 9.56 -9.85
N ASP A 22 -7.43 10.33 -9.28
CA ASP A 22 -7.14 11.70 -8.87
C ASP A 22 -6.60 11.68 -7.43
N ILE A 23 -5.46 12.31 -7.21
CA ILE A 23 -4.83 12.39 -5.91
C ILE A 23 -4.49 13.85 -5.60
N SER A 24 -4.89 14.30 -4.41
CA SER A 24 -4.55 15.61 -3.88
C SER A 24 -3.09 15.66 -3.35
N ASP A 25 -2.64 16.83 -2.97
CA ASP A 25 -1.42 16.95 -2.16
C ASP A 25 -1.63 16.25 -0.81
N PRO A 26 -0.55 15.73 -0.19
CA PRO A 26 -0.65 15.06 1.10
C PRO A 26 -1.09 16.04 2.20
N MET A 27 -1.83 15.53 3.19
CA MET A 27 -2.17 16.28 4.40
C MET A 27 -0.91 16.59 5.23
N ASN A 28 -1.07 17.41 6.30
CA ASN A 28 0.08 17.84 7.10
C ASN A 28 0.88 16.69 7.72
N ASP A 29 0.24 15.59 8.06
CA ASP A 29 0.82 14.38 8.69
C ASP A 29 1.05 13.22 7.71
N GLU A 30 0.89 13.49 6.41
CA GLU A 30 1.06 12.50 5.35
C GLU A 30 2.30 12.77 4.50
N VAL A 31 2.74 11.73 3.82
CA VAL A 31 3.69 11.81 2.71
C VAL A 31 3.05 11.26 1.44
N GLN A 32 3.42 11.80 0.29
CA GLN A 32 3.05 11.24 -1.00
C GLN A 32 4.18 10.37 -1.53
N ILE A 33 3.82 9.14 -1.85
CA ILE A 33 4.74 8.13 -2.37
C ILE A 33 4.48 7.91 -3.85
N ARG A 34 5.56 7.88 -4.65
CA ARG A 34 5.55 7.27 -5.98
C ARG A 34 5.89 5.81 -5.83
N LEU A 35 4.91 4.93 -6.06
CA LEU A 35 5.10 3.50 -6.02
C LEU A 35 5.83 3.01 -7.26
N HIS A 36 6.87 2.21 -7.06
CA HIS A 36 7.70 1.63 -8.12
C HIS A 36 7.53 0.12 -8.23
N ALA A 37 7.20 -0.54 -7.13
CA ALA A 37 7.03 -1.99 -7.07
C ALA A 37 5.95 -2.39 -6.08
N SER A 38 5.37 -3.55 -6.32
CA SER A 38 4.47 -4.27 -5.43
C SER A 38 4.83 -5.75 -5.50
N SER A 39 4.43 -6.54 -4.50
CA SER A 39 4.68 -7.98 -4.43
C SER A 39 3.36 -8.73 -4.30
N LEU A 40 3.22 -9.85 -5.03
CA LEU A 40 2.05 -10.71 -4.99
C LEU A 40 2.18 -11.74 -3.86
N ASN A 41 1.17 -11.77 -3.01
CA ASN A 41 1.04 -12.74 -1.92
C ASN A 41 -0.22 -13.59 -2.10
N TYR A 42 -0.36 -14.64 -1.31
CA TYR A 42 -1.59 -15.43 -1.29
C TYR A 42 -2.81 -14.59 -0.91
N HIS A 43 -2.63 -13.59 -0.04
CA HIS A 43 -3.65 -12.62 0.31
C HIS A 43 -4.23 -11.92 -0.93
N ASP A 44 -3.37 -11.37 -1.77
CA ASP A 44 -3.78 -10.65 -2.99
C ASP A 44 -4.51 -11.58 -3.98
N TYR A 45 -4.02 -12.82 -4.10
CA TYR A 45 -4.71 -13.85 -4.89
C TYR A 45 -6.12 -14.13 -4.34
N ALA A 46 -6.27 -14.31 -3.03
CA ALA A 46 -7.55 -14.59 -2.41
C ALA A 46 -8.55 -13.44 -2.58
N VAL A 47 -8.07 -12.20 -2.47
CA VAL A 47 -8.87 -10.99 -2.70
C VAL A 47 -9.29 -10.89 -4.17
N VAL A 48 -8.34 -10.95 -5.09
CA VAL A 48 -8.61 -10.76 -6.52
C VAL A 48 -9.44 -11.90 -7.09
N SER A 49 -9.23 -13.15 -6.67
CA SER A 49 -10.03 -14.31 -7.13
C SER A 49 -11.47 -14.28 -6.62
N GLY A 50 -11.77 -13.48 -5.58
CA GLY A 50 -13.08 -13.40 -4.95
C GLY A 50 -13.30 -14.38 -3.79
N VAL A 51 -12.27 -15.14 -3.38
CA VAL A 51 -12.35 -15.99 -2.16
C VAL A 51 -12.56 -15.10 -0.93
N TRP A 52 -11.86 -13.95 -0.89
CA TRP A 52 -12.04 -12.87 0.08
C TRP A 52 -12.40 -11.56 -0.65
N GLY A 53 -13.30 -11.64 -1.62
CA GLY A 53 -13.65 -10.48 -2.45
C GLY A 53 -14.11 -9.30 -1.61
N PRO A 54 -13.67 -8.07 -1.94
CA PRO A 54 -14.02 -6.88 -1.19
C PRO A 54 -15.53 -6.56 -1.32
N SER A 55 -16.11 -5.95 -0.29
CA SER A 55 -17.53 -5.57 -0.27
C SER A 55 -17.87 -4.41 -1.21
N GLU A 56 -16.86 -3.63 -1.60
CA GLU A 56 -16.95 -2.49 -2.52
C GLU A 56 -15.77 -2.47 -3.48
N GLN A 57 -15.79 -1.56 -4.47
CA GLN A 57 -14.64 -1.40 -5.36
C GLN A 57 -13.37 -1.07 -4.56
N ARG A 58 -12.26 -1.69 -4.91
CA ARG A 58 -10.99 -1.57 -4.19
C ARG A 58 -9.81 -1.47 -5.16
N ILE A 59 -8.74 -0.80 -4.74
CA ILE A 59 -7.41 -0.93 -5.34
C ILE A 59 -6.72 -2.10 -4.65
N PRO A 60 -6.37 -3.20 -5.35
CA PRO A 60 -5.76 -4.37 -4.74
C PRO A 60 -4.28 -4.14 -4.37
N MET A 61 -3.62 -5.17 -3.86
CA MET A 61 -2.22 -5.31 -3.48
C MET A 61 -1.90 -4.76 -2.09
N ALA A 62 -1.42 -5.66 -1.23
CA ALA A 62 -1.08 -5.35 0.17
C ALA A 62 0.32 -4.76 0.32
N ASP A 63 1.25 -5.11 -0.55
CA ASP A 63 2.65 -4.67 -0.49
C ASP A 63 2.93 -3.55 -1.46
N GLY A 64 3.79 -2.61 -1.04
CA GLY A 64 4.25 -1.51 -1.87
C GLY A 64 5.64 -1.03 -1.48
N ALA A 65 6.45 -0.64 -2.46
CA ALA A 65 7.70 0.06 -2.25
C ALA A 65 7.86 1.19 -3.25
N GLY A 66 8.46 2.29 -2.82
CA GLY A 66 8.59 3.47 -3.65
C GLY A 66 9.43 4.57 -3.03
N GLU A 67 9.29 5.76 -3.58
CA GLU A 67 10.02 6.95 -3.20
C GLU A 67 9.07 8.02 -2.66
N VAL A 68 9.45 8.66 -1.57
CA VAL A 68 8.76 9.86 -1.05
C VAL A 68 8.99 11.02 -2.01
N ILE A 69 7.90 11.57 -2.58
CA ILE A 69 7.98 12.67 -3.55
C ILE A 69 7.42 13.99 -3.00
N LYS A 70 6.59 13.94 -1.95
CA LYS A 70 6.11 15.11 -1.20
C LYS A 70 5.96 14.76 0.27
N VAL A 71 6.10 15.78 1.12
CA VAL A 71 6.03 15.64 2.58
C VAL A 71 5.12 16.72 3.14
N GLY A 72 4.16 16.32 3.99
CA GLY A 72 3.31 17.24 4.74
C GLY A 72 4.08 18.02 5.81
N GLY A 73 3.61 19.20 6.15
CA GLY A 73 4.35 20.15 6.99
C GLY A 73 4.64 19.70 8.44
N ALA A 74 3.91 18.71 8.94
CA ALA A 74 4.11 18.16 10.29
C ALA A 74 5.03 16.93 10.33
N VAL A 75 5.30 16.30 9.18
CA VAL A 75 6.18 15.12 9.09
C VAL A 75 7.63 15.50 9.33
N LYS A 76 8.33 14.72 10.16
CA LYS A 76 9.74 14.93 10.52
C LYS A 76 10.63 13.72 10.27
N GLU A 77 10.02 12.53 10.21
CA GLU A 77 10.70 11.23 10.16
C GLU A 77 11.13 10.85 8.74
N LEU A 78 10.46 11.40 7.73
CA LEU A 78 10.71 11.13 6.32
C LEU A 78 10.94 12.41 5.53
N LYS A 79 11.69 12.32 4.45
CA LYS A 79 11.97 13.42 3.52
C LYS A 79 11.83 13.00 2.06
N VAL A 80 11.69 13.95 1.17
CA VAL A 80 11.70 13.70 -0.28
C VAL A 80 12.99 13.00 -0.68
N GLY A 81 12.86 11.94 -1.48
CA GLY A 81 13.94 11.06 -1.93
C GLY A 81 14.16 9.84 -1.03
N ASP A 82 13.50 9.73 0.12
CA ASP A 82 13.57 8.51 0.93
C ASP A 82 12.90 7.33 0.19
N HIS A 83 13.59 6.18 0.18
CA HIS A 83 13.03 4.93 -0.28
C HIS A 83 12.30 4.25 0.88
N VAL A 84 11.07 3.83 0.65
CA VAL A 84 10.19 3.29 1.68
C VAL A 84 9.47 2.03 1.23
N CYS A 85 9.14 1.18 2.21
CA CYS A 85 8.18 0.08 2.07
C CYS A 85 6.93 0.41 2.89
N THR A 86 5.80 -0.11 2.46
CA THR A 86 4.54 -0.03 3.21
C THR A 86 4.50 -1.07 4.33
N THR A 87 3.57 -0.94 5.27
CA THR A 87 3.31 -1.95 6.32
C THR A 87 2.00 -2.67 6.06
N PHE A 88 1.91 -3.97 6.42
CA PHE A 88 0.69 -4.75 6.23
C PHE A 88 -0.41 -4.35 7.24
N PHE A 89 -0.01 -4.05 8.48
CA PHE A 89 -0.91 -3.56 9.53
C PHE A 89 -0.51 -2.14 9.94
N PRO A 90 -1.04 -1.10 9.29
CA PRO A 90 -0.64 0.29 9.55
C PRO A 90 -0.82 0.76 11.00
N GLY A 91 -1.76 0.15 11.72
CA GLY A 91 -2.03 0.48 13.13
C GLY A 91 -1.17 -0.27 14.16
N TRP A 92 -0.32 -1.19 13.72
CA TRP A 92 0.55 -1.98 14.62
C TRP A 92 2.01 -1.62 14.39
N LEU A 93 2.54 -0.74 15.26
CA LEU A 93 3.92 -0.26 15.14
C LEU A 93 4.90 -1.09 15.96
N ASP A 94 4.50 -1.59 17.12
CA ASP A 94 5.32 -2.41 18.01
C ASP A 94 4.47 -3.18 19.05
N GLY A 95 5.15 -3.99 19.86
CA GLY A 95 4.57 -4.67 21.03
C GLY A 95 3.63 -5.80 20.66
N SER A 96 2.68 -6.09 21.56
CA SER A 96 1.68 -7.14 21.34
C SER A 96 0.78 -6.80 20.17
N PRO A 97 0.41 -7.77 19.32
CA PRO A 97 -0.47 -7.52 18.19
C PRO A 97 -1.78 -6.82 18.60
N ASN A 98 -2.07 -5.68 18.00
CA ASN A 98 -3.31 -4.94 18.18
C ASN A 98 -4.10 -4.94 16.85
N VAL A 99 -4.33 -6.14 16.32
CA VAL A 99 -5.05 -6.35 15.07
C VAL A 99 -6.45 -6.88 15.42
N GLN A 100 -7.47 -6.10 15.13
CA GLN A 100 -8.87 -6.47 15.40
C GLN A 100 -9.58 -7.06 14.17
N GLY A 101 -8.89 -7.23 13.06
CA GLY A 101 -9.44 -7.73 11.81
C GLY A 101 -8.63 -7.25 10.61
N PHE A 102 -9.18 -7.46 9.41
CA PHE A 102 -8.55 -7.07 8.15
C PHE A 102 -9.09 -5.75 7.59
N GLU A 103 -9.90 -5.01 8.33
CA GLU A 103 -10.56 -3.79 7.85
C GLU A 103 -9.58 -2.66 7.51
N THR A 104 -8.35 -2.71 8.01
CA THR A 104 -7.30 -1.74 7.73
C THR A 104 -6.18 -2.28 6.85
N VAL A 105 -6.31 -3.54 6.39
CA VAL A 105 -5.30 -4.17 5.53
C VAL A 105 -5.40 -3.60 4.12
N PRO A 106 -4.30 -3.12 3.54
CA PRO A 106 -4.29 -2.61 2.19
C PRO A 106 -4.63 -3.70 1.17
N GLY A 107 -5.42 -3.34 0.18
CA GLY A 107 -5.87 -4.23 -0.90
C GLY A 107 -7.12 -5.03 -0.57
N ASP A 108 -7.51 -5.11 0.70
CA ASP A 108 -8.72 -5.78 1.20
C ASP A 108 -9.63 -4.77 1.94
N GLY A 109 -9.31 -4.44 3.20
CA GLY A 109 -10.09 -3.52 4.01
C GLY A 109 -10.03 -2.07 3.53
N ILE A 110 -8.88 -1.63 3.08
CA ILE A 110 -8.65 -0.31 2.48
C ILE A 110 -7.99 -0.43 1.11
N ASP A 111 -7.94 0.67 0.35
CA ASP A 111 -7.25 0.69 -0.94
C ASP A 111 -5.77 0.36 -0.80
N GLY A 112 -5.34 -0.60 -1.60
CA GLY A 112 -3.97 -1.11 -1.63
C GLY A 112 -3.04 -0.34 -2.58
N TYR A 113 -2.00 -1.01 -3.03
CA TYR A 113 -0.85 -0.36 -3.66
C TYR A 113 -0.70 -0.63 -5.17
N ALA A 114 -1.71 -1.21 -5.84
CA ALA A 114 -1.75 -1.32 -7.31
C ALA A 114 -2.05 0.02 -7.98
N ARG A 115 -1.27 1.05 -7.65
CA ARG A 115 -1.41 2.45 -8.14
C ARG A 115 -0.07 3.14 -8.24
N GLU A 116 0.00 4.22 -9.04
CA GLU A 116 1.25 4.95 -9.24
C GLU A 116 1.61 5.88 -8.09
N LEU A 117 0.61 6.49 -7.45
CA LEU A 117 0.79 7.44 -6.33
C LEU A 117 -0.15 7.11 -5.18
N VAL A 118 0.29 7.38 -3.96
CA VAL A 118 -0.49 7.25 -2.73
C VAL A 118 -0.06 8.28 -1.69
N ASN A 119 -1.03 8.80 -0.92
CA ASN A 119 -0.77 9.56 0.30
C ASN A 119 -0.93 8.62 1.50
N LEU A 120 0.06 8.59 2.38
CA LEU A 120 0.08 7.72 3.56
C LEU A 120 0.61 8.46 4.78
N GLN A 121 0.06 8.14 5.95
CA GLN A 121 0.65 8.53 7.23
C GLN A 121 1.97 7.78 7.44
N THR A 122 2.91 8.42 8.16
CA THR A 122 4.27 7.86 8.37
C THR A 122 4.25 6.50 9.08
N GLY A 123 3.26 6.25 9.96
CA GLY A 123 3.07 4.95 10.62
C GLY A 123 2.71 3.78 9.69
N SER A 124 2.34 4.06 8.44
CA SER A 124 2.11 3.04 7.41
C SER A 124 3.35 2.71 6.59
N LEU A 125 4.51 3.26 6.95
CA LEU A 125 5.74 3.19 6.18
C LEU A 125 6.94 2.83 7.06
N THR A 126 7.92 2.19 6.44
CA THR A 126 9.26 2.04 6.99
C THR A 126 10.30 2.36 5.92
N LEU A 127 11.49 2.82 6.32
CA LEU A 127 12.59 2.99 5.38
C LEU A 127 12.98 1.65 4.77
N ALA A 128 13.15 1.62 3.45
CA ALA A 128 13.67 0.45 2.77
C ALA A 128 15.12 0.19 3.21
N PRO A 129 15.57 -1.09 3.24
CA PRO A 129 16.97 -1.39 3.50
C PRO A 129 17.90 -0.70 2.50
N ASP A 130 19.05 -0.23 3.00
CA ASP A 130 20.08 0.39 2.16
C ASP A 130 20.50 -0.53 1.00
N GLN A 131 20.64 0.06 -0.19
CA GLN A 131 21.06 -0.61 -1.42
C GLN A 131 20.08 -1.64 -2.01
N TRP A 132 18.90 -1.81 -1.42
CA TRP A 132 17.87 -2.64 -2.00
C TRP A 132 17.10 -1.91 -3.10
N THR A 133 16.75 -2.65 -4.17
CA THR A 133 15.84 -2.11 -5.18
C THR A 133 14.41 -2.05 -4.63
N HIS A 134 13.54 -1.28 -5.30
CA HIS A 134 12.12 -1.23 -4.90
C HIS A 134 11.45 -2.59 -5.02
N GLU A 135 11.81 -3.39 -6.02
CA GLU A 135 11.30 -4.75 -6.21
C GLU A 135 11.68 -5.67 -5.04
N GLN A 136 12.94 -5.60 -4.59
CA GLN A 136 13.39 -6.34 -3.41
C GLN A 136 12.66 -5.86 -2.15
N SER A 137 12.58 -4.56 -1.96
CA SER A 137 11.95 -3.94 -0.79
C SER A 137 10.44 -4.25 -0.70
N ALA A 138 9.73 -4.31 -1.83
CA ALA A 138 8.31 -4.64 -1.86
C ALA A 138 8.03 -6.07 -1.36
N THR A 139 9.00 -7.00 -1.40
CA THR A 139 8.79 -8.38 -0.92
C THR A 139 8.91 -8.54 0.59
N LEU A 140 9.30 -7.50 1.33
CA LEU A 140 9.55 -7.60 2.77
C LEU A 140 8.27 -7.62 3.60
N THR A 141 7.29 -6.82 3.22
CA THR A 141 6.18 -6.47 4.10
C THR A 141 5.36 -7.69 4.52
N THR A 142 4.74 -8.40 3.58
CA THR A 142 3.95 -9.58 3.91
C THR A 142 4.83 -10.81 4.06
N ALA A 143 5.64 -11.14 3.06
CA ALA A 143 6.36 -12.40 3.02
C ALA A 143 7.62 -12.43 3.90
N GLY A 144 8.25 -11.31 4.16
CA GLY A 144 9.49 -11.25 4.95
C GLY A 144 9.27 -11.33 6.46
N LEU A 145 8.05 -11.05 6.93
CA LEU A 145 7.71 -11.04 8.36
C LEU A 145 6.98 -12.31 8.83
N THR A 146 6.40 -13.08 7.95
CA THR A 146 5.61 -14.28 8.26
C THR A 146 6.44 -15.56 8.40
#